data_1d91a1ba3c9fd8bab8a95a229e084c3f
#
_entry.id   1d91a1ba3c9fd8bab8a95a229e084c3f
#
_cell.length_a   1.000
_cell.length_b   1.000
_cell.length_c   1.000
_cell.angle_alpha   90.00
_cell.angle_beta   90.00
_cell.angle_gamma   90.00
#
_symmetry.space_group_name_H-M   'P 1'
#
loop_
_entity.id
_entity.type
_entity.pdbx_description
1 polymer ?
#
loop_
_entity_poly.entity_id
_entity_poly.type
_entity_poly.pdbx_seq_one_letter_code
_entity_poly.pdbx_strand_id
1 'polypeptide(L)'
;MPLRDELGPYFGEYGGRFVPESLIAALDELDAAYQHARTDPAFQAELAELHTTYTGRPSIITEAPRFAEHAGGARVLLKREDLNHTGSHKINNVLGQALLAKRLGKTRLIAETGAGQHGVASATAAALFGMECVVYMGEVDTERQALNVARMRLLGAEVIPVKTGSRTLKDAINDALRDWVANVDSTHYLLGTVAGPHPFPVMVRDFHKIIGEEARQQVLDLTGRLPDAVTACVGGGSNAMGIFHAFLDDPSVALYGYEAAGEGHLTERHAATITRGRPGVLHGARSYMLQDDDGQTIESHSISAGLDYPGVGPEHAWLNDIGRASYLPISDDEAMHALRLLSRTEGIIPAIESAHALAGTLTLGKELGPDSIILVNLSGRGDKDMETVGSYFELFDRENPA
;
A
#
# COMPACT_ATOMS: atom_id res chain seq x y z
N MET A 1 1.15 27.14 0.24
CA MET A 1 1.53 26.19 -0.81
C MET A 1 0.44 25.12 -0.82
N PRO A 2 -0.05 24.65 -1.97
CA PRO A 2 -0.97 23.53 -2.01
C PRO A 2 -0.36 22.30 -1.34
N LEU A 3 -1.18 21.51 -0.62
CA LEU A 3 -0.70 20.31 0.08
C LEU A 3 -0.08 19.29 -0.87
N ARG A 4 -0.58 19.23 -2.11
CA ARG A 4 -0.06 18.34 -3.16
C ARG A 4 1.36 18.66 -3.62
N ASP A 5 1.84 19.88 -3.39
CA ASP A 5 3.16 20.32 -3.85
C ASP A 5 4.26 20.06 -2.82
N GLU A 6 3.93 19.48 -1.66
CA GLU A 6 4.93 19.13 -0.64
C GLU A 6 5.81 17.96 -1.13
N LEU A 7 7.11 18.20 -1.19
CA LEU A 7 8.10 17.26 -1.75
C LEU A 7 9.08 16.71 -0.71
N GLY A 8 8.89 17.05 0.54
CA GLY A 8 9.81 16.63 1.58
C GLY A 8 11.11 17.48 1.61
N PRO A 9 12.16 17.04 2.30
CA PRO A 9 12.28 15.74 2.99
C PRO A 9 11.39 15.59 4.23
N TYR A 10 10.69 16.63 4.64
CA TYR A 10 9.82 16.62 5.80
C TYR A 10 8.40 17.04 5.43
N PHE A 11 7.42 16.39 6.04
CA PHE A 11 6.01 16.74 6.08
C PHE A 11 5.72 17.22 7.50
N GLY A 12 5.71 18.54 7.73
CA GLY A 12 5.75 19.07 9.10
C GLY A 12 6.99 18.58 9.85
N GLU A 13 6.82 17.83 10.92
CA GLU A 13 7.92 17.24 11.69
C GLU A 13 8.24 15.77 11.29
N TYR A 14 7.51 15.18 10.34
CA TYR A 14 7.64 13.80 9.92
C TYR A 14 8.48 13.66 8.64
N GLY A 15 9.14 12.52 8.46
CA GLY A 15 10.01 12.23 7.32
C GLY A 15 11.49 12.23 7.69
N GLY A 16 12.32 12.83 6.87
CA GLY A 16 13.78 12.91 7.07
C GLY A 16 14.56 11.70 6.58
N ARG A 17 15.83 11.63 6.99
CA ARG A 17 16.79 10.57 6.62
C ARG A 17 17.52 10.09 7.88
N PHE A 18 16.93 9.18 8.61
CA PHE A 18 17.48 8.58 9.84
C PHE A 18 18.16 7.25 9.49
N VAL A 19 19.26 7.30 8.77
CA VAL A 19 19.95 6.13 8.22
C VAL A 19 21.44 6.17 8.56
N PRO A 20 22.15 5.03 8.48
CA PRO A 20 23.61 5.00 8.55
C PRO A 20 24.24 5.88 7.48
N GLU A 21 25.40 6.50 7.79
CA GLU A 21 26.16 7.39 6.89
C GLU A 21 26.47 6.73 5.54
N SER A 22 26.68 5.41 5.51
CA SER A 22 26.93 4.63 4.31
C SER A 22 25.80 4.66 3.27
N LEU A 23 24.57 5.02 3.66
CA LEU A 23 23.42 5.13 2.75
C LEU A 23 23.19 6.56 2.25
N ILE A 24 23.84 7.58 2.80
CA ILE A 24 23.57 8.98 2.43
C ILE A 24 23.86 9.22 0.95
N ALA A 25 25.02 8.76 0.45
CA ALA A 25 25.38 8.92 -0.96
C ALA A 25 24.41 8.20 -1.90
N ALA A 26 23.93 7.01 -1.53
CA ALA A 26 22.94 6.27 -2.33
C ALA A 26 21.57 6.97 -2.34
N LEU A 27 21.16 7.58 -1.23
CA LEU A 27 19.92 8.37 -1.16
C LEU A 27 20.04 9.68 -1.94
N ASP A 28 21.23 10.33 -1.96
CA ASP A 28 21.46 11.52 -2.76
C ASP A 28 21.44 11.21 -4.26
N GLU A 29 22.06 10.10 -4.68
CA GLU A 29 21.99 9.59 -6.07
C GLU A 29 20.54 9.35 -6.48
N LEU A 30 19.79 8.64 -5.62
CA LEU A 30 18.39 8.31 -5.87
C LEU A 30 17.51 9.56 -5.96
N ASP A 31 17.67 10.50 -5.03
CA ASP A 31 16.90 11.76 -5.02
C ASP A 31 17.19 12.59 -6.28
N ALA A 32 18.47 12.77 -6.64
CA ALA A 32 18.84 13.49 -7.84
C ALA A 32 18.26 12.84 -9.12
N ALA A 33 18.32 11.52 -9.22
CA ALA A 33 17.73 10.78 -10.35
C ALA A 33 16.21 10.89 -10.39
N TYR A 34 15.54 10.80 -9.24
CA TYR A 34 14.10 10.94 -9.14
C TYR A 34 13.65 12.37 -9.49
N GLN A 35 14.32 13.42 -9.00
CA GLN A 35 14.00 14.81 -9.34
C GLN A 35 14.18 15.07 -10.85
N HIS A 36 15.20 14.47 -11.48
CA HIS A 36 15.35 14.54 -12.93
C HIS A 36 14.21 13.79 -13.65
N ALA A 37 13.92 12.57 -13.26
CA ALA A 37 12.87 11.73 -13.89
C ALA A 37 11.47 12.38 -13.83
N ARG A 38 11.15 13.11 -12.77
CA ARG A 38 9.87 13.83 -12.64
C ARG A 38 9.60 14.81 -13.78
N THR A 39 10.64 15.42 -14.32
CA THR A 39 10.54 16.46 -15.36
C THR A 39 11.07 16.02 -16.71
N ASP A 40 11.64 14.80 -16.82
CA ASP A 40 12.13 14.24 -18.09
C ASP A 40 10.95 13.71 -18.93
N PRO A 41 10.62 14.34 -20.08
CA PRO A 41 9.52 13.88 -20.93
C PRO A 41 9.72 12.44 -21.45
N ALA A 42 10.97 12.01 -21.66
CA ALA A 42 11.25 10.65 -22.15
C ALA A 42 10.98 9.59 -21.06
N PHE A 43 11.30 9.90 -19.78
CA PHE A 43 10.94 9.03 -18.66
C PHE A 43 9.41 8.94 -18.50
N GLN A 44 8.73 10.09 -18.52
CA GLN A 44 7.29 10.14 -18.34
C GLN A 44 6.53 9.43 -19.47
N ALA A 45 7.01 9.56 -20.72
CA ALA A 45 6.41 8.86 -21.86
C ALA A 45 6.59 7.33 -21.77
N GLU A 46 7.80 6.85 -21.41
CA GLU A 46 8.09 5.42 -21.24
C GLU A 46 7.26 4.82 -20.09
N LEU A 47 7.14 5.54 -18.96
CA LEU A 47 6.31 5.11 -17.84
C LEU A 47 4.81 5.08 -18.21
N ALA A 48 4.30 6.09 -18.94
CA ALA A 48 2.94 6.14 -19.41
C ALA A 48 2.62 5.00 -20.40
N GLU A 49 3.56 4.66 -21.27
CA GLU A 49 3.44 3.51 -22.17
C GLU A 49 3.34 2.20 -21.38
N LEU A 50 4.20 1.99 -20.37
CA LEU A 50 4.15 0.82 -19.50
C LEU A 50 2.82 0.74 -18.72
N HIS A 51 2.32 1.87 -18.24
CA HIS A 51 1.03 1.92 -17.58
C HIS A 51 -0.11 1.50 -18.51
N THR A 52 -0.10 1.95 -19.74
CA THR A 52 -1.17 1.65 -20.71
C THR A 52 -1.07 0.23 -21.27
N THR A 53 0.13 -0.17 -21.71
CA THR A 53 0.30 -1.42 -22.49
C THR A 53 0.59 -2.64 -21.62
N TYR A 54 1.12 -2.44 -20.41
CA TYR A 54 1.54 -3.53 -19.53
C TYR A 54 0.71 -3.60 -18.24
N THR A 55 0.44 -2.48 -17.57
CA THR A 55 -0.40 -2.46 -16.37
C THR A 55 -1.89 -2.61 -16.72
N GLY A 56 -2.33 -2.10 -17.86
CA GLY A 56 -3.74 -2.08 -18.27
C GLY A 56 -4.50 -0.85 -17.78
N ARG A 57 -3.78 0.28 -17.56
CA ARG A 57 -4.41 1.54 -17.15
C ARG A 57 -5.04 2.30 -18.32
N PRO A 58 -6.03 3.19 -18.06
CA PRO A 58 -6.56 3.55 -16.75
C PRO A 58 -7.38 2.42 -16.11
N SER A 59 -7.19 2.19 -14.79
CA SER A 59 -8.06 1.29 -14.04
C SER A 59 -9.46 1.89 -13.94
N ILE A 60 -10.49 1.05 -14.08
CA ILE A 60 -11.89 1.50 -14.16
C ILE A 60 -12.46 1.84 -12.78
N ILE A 61 -13.56 2.60 -12.78
CA ILE A 61 -14.47 2.70 -11.64
C ILE A 61 -15.64 1.73 -11.86
N THR A 62 -15.97 0.95 -10.84
CA THR A 62 -17.16 0.10 -10.80
C THR A 62 -18.08 0.62 -9.69
N GLU A 63 -19.34 0.86 -10.00
CA GLU A 63 -20.37 1.16 -9.01
C GLU A 63 -20.81 -0.14 -8.31
N ALA A 64 -21.01 -0.08 -7.00
CA ALA A 64 -21.38 -1.22 -6.16
C ALA A 64 -22.77 -1.01 -5.52
N PRO A 65 -23.87 -1.07 -6.30
CA PRO A 65 -25.20 -0.67 -5.83
C PRO A 65 -25.78 -1.59 -4.77
N ARG A 66 -25.59 -2.90 -4.86
CA ARG A 66 -26.10 -3.85 -3.87
C ARG A 66 -25.30 -3.81 -2.57
N PHE A 67 -24.01 -3.53 -2.65
CA PHE A 67 -23.18 -3.25 -1.48
C PHE A 67 -23.60 -1.93 -0.81
N ALA A 68 -23.92 -0.93 -1.61
CA ALA A 68 -24.37 0.40 -1.17
C ALA A 68 -25.66 0.36 -0.36
N GLU A 69 -26.58 -0.59 -0.61
CA GLU A 69 -27.79 -0.82 0.21
C GLU A 69 -27.42 -1.07 1.68
N HIS A 70 -26.32 -1.75 1.95
CA HIS A 70 -25.81 -2.01 3.30
C HIS A 70 -25.04 -0.84 3.91
N ALA A 71 -24.61 0.12 3.08
CA ALA A 71 -23.96 1.38 3.46
C ALA A 71 -24.96 2.54 3.59
N GLY A 72 -26.22 2.28 3.94
CA GLY A 72 -27.23 3.33 4.14
C GLY A 72 -27.74 3.98 2.85
N GLY A 73 -27.45 3.40 1.69
CA GLY A 73 -27.85 3.92 0.37
C GLY A 73 -26.92 4.96 -0.22
N ALA A 74 -25.81 5.26 0.43
CA ALA A 74 -24.74 6.08 -0.15
C ALA A 74 -24.24 5.46 -1.46
N ARG A 75 -23.98 6.26 -2.49
CA ARG A 75 -23.45 5.76 -3.75
C ARG A 75 -21.99 5.35 -3.59
N VAL A 76 -21.69 4.06 -3.69
CA VAL A 76 -20.34 3.50 -3.50
C VAL A 76 -19.69 3.22 -4.85
N LEU A 77 -18.55 3.86 -5.09
CA LEU A 77 -17.74 3.73 -6.29
C LEU A 77 -16.40 3.07 -5.92
N LEU A 78 -16.03 2.01 -6.64
CA LEU A 78 -14.80 1.25 -6.42
C LEU A 78 -13.77 1.60 -7.49
N LYS A 79 -12.64 2.21 -7.13
CA LYS A 79 -11.47 2.34 -8.01
C LYS A 79 -10.75 1.00 -8.06
N ARG A 80 -10.76 0.35 -9.22
CA ARG A 80 -10.43 -1.07 -9.42
C ARG A 80 -8.93 -1.30 -9.66
N GLU A 81 -8.10 -1.04 -8.63
CA GLU A 81 -6.66 -1.35 -8.69
C GLU A 81 -6.37 -2.87 -8.62
N ASP A 82 -7.34 -3.65 -8.21
CA ASP A 82 -7.34 -5.12 -8.22
C ASP A 82 -7.30 -5.73 -9.63
N LEU A 83 -7.70 -4.98 -10.65
CA LEU A 83 -7.68 -5.41 -12.05
C LEU A 83 -6.38 -5.11 -12.79
N ASN A 84 -5.48 -4.37 -12.19
CA ASN A 84 -4.16 -4.11 -12.77
C ASN A 84 -3.35 -5.40 -12.93
N HIS A 85 -2.41 -5.40 -13.87
CA HIS A 85 -1.42 -6.49 -13.95
C HIS A 85 -0.77 -6.74 -12.59
N THR A 86 -0.58 -7.97 -12.21
CA THR A 86 -0.20 -8.48 -10.88
C THR A 86 -1.32 -8.49 -9.82
N GLY A 87 -2.45 -7.83 -10.07
CA GLY A 87 -3.64 -7.90 -9.21
C GLY A 87 -3.69 -6.92 -8.05
N SER A 88 -2.92 -5.83 -8.09
CA SER A 88 -2.96 -4.76 -7.09
C SER A 88 -2.33 -3.45 -7.58
N HIS A 89 -2.49 -2.39 -6.77
CA HIS A 89 -1.87 -1.07 -6.99
C HIS A 89 -0.33 -1.10 -7.03
N LYS A 90 0.32 -2.12 -6.47
CA LYS A 90 1.78 -2.17 -6.29
C LYS A 90 2.56 -2.02 -7.59
N ILE A 91 2.04 -2.51 -8.70
CA ILE A 91 2.70 -2.44 -10.00
C ILE A 91 2.99 -0.99 -10.44
N ASN A 92 2.18 -0.01 -10.04
CA ASN A 92 2.35 1.39 -10.40
C ASN A 92 3.70 1.94 -9.92
N ASN A 93 3.98 1.80 -8.63
CA ASN A 93 5.23 2.21 -8.02
C ASN A 93 6.43 1.39 -8.53
N VAL A 94 6.23 0.08 -8.62
CA VAL A 94 7.30 -0.85 -8.99
C VAL A 94 7.84 -0.56 -10.39
N LEU A 95 6.97 -0.30 -11.37
CA LEU A 95 7.42 0.06 -12.72
C LEU A 95 8.19 1.38 -12.72
N GLY A 96 7.72 2.39 -11.98
CA GLY A 96 8.42 3.67 -11.87
C GLY A 96 9.81 3.53 -11.26
N GLN A 97 9.93 2.83 -10.14
CA GLN A 97 11.22 2.61 -9.48
C GLN A 97 12.16 1.71 -10.30
N ALA A 98 11.66 0.63 -10.90
CA ALA A 98 12.48 -0.27 -11.71
C ALA A 98 13.00 0.43 -12.99
N LEU A 99 12.16 1.28 -13.63
CA LEU A 99 12.58 2.09 -14.75
C LEU A 99 13.66 3.10 -14.34
N LEU A 100 13.51 3.74 -13.17
CA LEU A 100 14.52 4.64 -12.61
C LEU A 100 15.83 3.90 -12.33
N ALA A 101 15.77 2.73 -11.69
CA ALA A 101 16.94 1.89 -11.42
C ALA A 101 17.68 1.48 -12.70
N LYS A 102 16.94 1.10 -13.75
CA LYS A 102 17.48 0.79 -15.06
C LYS A 102 18.26 1.99 -15.65
N ARG A 103 17.71 3.21 -15.55
CA ARG A 103 18.37 4.44 -16.02
C ARG A 103 19.61 4.82 -15.20
N LEU A 104 19.64 4.43 -13.92
CA LEU A 104 20.82 4.53 -13.06
C LEU A 104 21.88 3.46 -13.33
N GLY A 105 21.62 2.51 -14.24
CA GLY A 105 22.55 1.42 -14.54
C GLY A 105 22.59 0.33 -13.47
N LYS A 106 21.63 0.30 -12.54
CA LYS A 106 21.53 -0.79 -11.56
C LYS A 106 21.11 -2.08 -12.27
N THR A 107 21.69 -3.19 -11.87
CA THR A 107 21.45 -4.52 -12.48
C THR A 107 20.65 -5.46 -11.60
N ARG A 108 20.45 -5.07 -10.33
CA ARG A 108 19.78 -5.88 -9.32
C ARG A 108 18.75 -5.04 -8.56
N LEU A 109 17.57 -5.62 -8.38
CA LEU A 109 16.51 -5.10 -7.54
C LEU A 109 16.40 -5.94 -6.26
N ILE A 110 16.26 -5.28 -5.12
CA ILE A 110 15.84 -5.95 -3.89
C ILE A 110 14.53 -5.35 -3.41
N ALA A 111 13.68 -6.17 -2.80
CA ALA A 111 12.40 -5.74 -2.25
C ALA A 111 12.10 -6.49 -0.96
N GLU A 112 11.32 -5.86 -0.10
CA GLU A 112 10.63 -6.49 1.01
C GLU A 112 9.20 -6.83 0.63
N THR A 113 8.59 -7.80 1.30
CA THR A 113 7.15 -8.05 1.14
C THR A 113 6.54 -8.75 2.35
N GLY A 114 5.29 -8.43 2.70
CA GLY A 114 4.46 -9.15 3.67
C GLY A 114 3.45 -10.03 2.95
N ALA A 115 2.37 -9.46 2.40
CA ALA A 115 1.35 -10.20 1.63
C ALA A 115 1.85 -10.81 0.30
N GLY A 116 3.09 -10.54 -0.09
CA GLY A 116 3.68 -11.05 -1.33
C GLY A 116 3.37 -10.22 -2.58
N GLN A 117 2.40 -9.33 -2.55
CA GLN A 117 1.99 -8.56 -3.74
C GLN A 117 3.09 -7.60 -4.23
N HIS A 118 3.80 -6.96 -3.31
CA HIS A 118 4.95 -6.12 -3.68
C HIS A 118 6.09 -6.96 -4.25
N GLY A 119 6.38 -8.10 -3.64
CA GLY A 119 7.39 -9.04 -4.14
C GLY A 119 7.06 -9.56 -5.55
N VAL A 120 5.80 -9.96 -5.80
CA VAL A 120 5.34 -10.39 -7.13
C VAL A 120 5.49 -9.25 -8.15
N ALA A 121 5.09 -8.02 -7.81
CA ALA A 121 5.25 -6.88 -8.70
C ALA A 121 6.73 -6.58 -8.97
N SER A 122 7.61 -6.65 -7.96
CA SER A 122 9.06 -6.43 -8.09
C SER A 122 9.71 -7.50 -8.98
N ALA A 123 9.39 -8.77 -8.76
CA ALA A 123 9.84 -9.88 -9.61
C ALA A 123 9.35 -9.71 -11.05
N THR A 124 8.11 -9.24 -11.24
CA THR A 124 7.53 -8.95 -12.56
C THR A 124 8.32 -7.87 -13.29
N ALA A 125 8.61 -6.74 -12.64
CA ALA A 125 9.37 -5.66 -13.26
C ALA A 125 10.83 -6.07 -13.52
N ALA A 126 11.45 -6.81 -12.60
CA ALA A 126 12.80 -7.34 -12.80
C ALA A 126 12.86 -8.26 -14.03
N ALA A 127 11.91 -9.17 -14.19
CA ALA A 127 11.79 -10.02 -15.37
C ALA A 127 11.60 -9.20 -16.66
N LEU A 128 10.71 -8.17 -16.61
CA LEU A 128 10.45 -7.28 -17.73
C LEU A 128 11.71 -6.53 -18.21
N PHE A 129 12.53 -6.05 -17.26
CA PHE A 129 13.72 -5.24 -17.55
C PHE A 129 15.02 -6.04 -17.63
N GLY A 130 14.98 -7.38 -17.43
CA GLY A 130 16.16 -8.24 -17.46
C GLY A 130 17.12 -8.01 -16.28
N MET A 131 16.59 -7.72 -15.10
CA MET A 131 17.35 -7.47 -13.87
C MET A 131 17.29 -8.68 -12.93
N GLU A 132 18.31 -8.86 -12.10
CA GLU A 132 18.25 -9.77 -10.96
C GLU A 132 17.25 -9.26 -9.91
N CYS A 133 16.57 -10.18 -9.22
CA CYS A 133 15.62 -9.82 -8.17
C CYS A 133 15.79 -10.70 -6.94
N VAL A 134 15.92 -10.06 -5.78
CA VAL A 134 15.88 -10.73 -4.47
C VAL A 134 14.76 -10.14 -3.64
N VAL A 135 13.91 -10.99 -3.08
CA VAL A 135 12.78 -10.58 -2.25
C VAL A 135 12.94 -11.13 -0.85
N TYR A 136 13.00 -10.24 0.12
CA TYR A 136 12.99 -10.57 1.54
C TYR A 136 11.55 -10.68 2.03
N MET A 137 11.23 -11.78 2.69
CA MET A 137 9.88 -12.04 3.20
C MET A 137 9.97 -12.74 4.55
N GLY A 138 9.21 -12.30 5.55
CA GLY A 138 9.18 -12.97 6.83
C GLY A 138 8.81 -14.45 6.70
N GLU A 139 9.45 -15.34 7.48
CA GLU A 139 9.18 -16.78 7.39
C GLU A 139 7.69 -17.09 7.61
N VAL A 140 7.05 -16.42 8.58
CA VAL A 140 5.59 -16.54 8.83
C VAL A 140 4.78 -16.11 7.62
N ASP A 141 5.18 -15.04 6.95
CA ASP A 141 4.49 -14.55 5.74
C ASP A 141 4.72 -15.46 4.53
N THR A 142 5.90 -16.12 4.43
CA THR A 142 6.16 -17.07 3.34
C THR A 142 5.24 -18.30 3.42
N GLU A 143 4.86 -18.72 4.62
CA GLU A 143 3.91 -19.80 4.84
C GLU A 143 2.48 -19.35 4.52
N ARG A 144 2.06 -18.21 5.06
CA ARG A 144 0.71 -17.64 4.84
C ARG A 144 0.42 -17.32 3.37
N GLN A 145 1.46 -17.01 2.58
CA GLN A 145 1.35 -16.51 1.20
C GLN A 145 2.17 -17.35 0.21
N ALA A 146 2.18 -18.67 0.39
CA ALA A 146 2.95 -19.63 -0.40
C ALA A 146 2.70 -19.50 -1.92
N LEU A 147 1.47 -19.17 -2.35
CA LEU A 147 1.12 -18.94 -3.74
C LEU A 147 1.89 -17.76 -4.35
N ASN A 148 2.05 -16.66 -3.60
CA ASN A 148 2.84 -15.51 -4.07
C ASN A 148 4.33 -15.84 -4.07
N VAL A 149 4.84 -16.64 -3.12
CA VAL A 149 6.22 -17.14 -3.15
C VAL A 149 6.48 -17.95 -4.43
N ALA A 150 5.56 -18.85 -4.79
CA ALA A 150 5.67 -19.62 -6.02
C ALA A 150 5.66 -18.72 -7.28
N ARG A 151 4.82 -17.68 -7.32
CA ARG A 151 4.79 -16.69 -8.40
C ARG A 151 6.11 -15.93 -8.54
N MET A 152 6.69 -15.45 -7.42
CA MET A 152 7.98 -14.75 -7.43
C MET A 152 9.11 -15.65 -7.98
N ARG A 153 9.17 -16.89 -7.52
CA ARG A 153 10.16 -17.86 -8.01
C ARG A 153 9.97 -18.21 -9.49
N LEU A 154 8.73 -18.34 -9.96
CA LEU A 154 8.42 -18.56 -11.38
C LEU A 154 8.88 -17.39 -12.26
N LEU A 155 8.82 -16.16 -11.75
CA LEU A 155 9.29 -14.94 -12.40
C LEU A 155 10.83 -14.78 -12.32
N GLY A 156 11.54 -15.72 -11.69
CA GLY A 156 13.00 -15.74 -11.61
C GLY A 156 13.58 -15.03 -10.38
N ALA A 157 12.75 -14.56 -9.44
CA ALA A 157 13.24 -13.95 -8.22
C ALA A 157 13.71 -15.00 -7.19
N GLU A 158 14.78 -14.69 -6.48
CA GLU A 158 15.16 -15.37 -5.25
C GLU A 158 14.29 -14.86 -4.10
N VAL A 159 13.65 -15.74 -3.33
CA VAL A 159 12.87 -15.39 -2.15
C VAL A 159 13.60 -15.89 -0.90
N ILE A 160 14.03 -14.96 -0.06
CA ILE A 160 14.79 -15.23 1.17
C ILE A 160 13.84 -15.11 2.37
N PRO A 161 13.55 -16.23 3.07
CA PRO A 161 12.78 -16.21 4.31
C PRO A 161 13.57 -15.57 5.45
N VAL A 162 13.03 -14.53 6.06
CA VAL A 162 13.63 -13.85 7.21
C VAL A 162 13.17 -14.53 8.50
N LYS A 163 14.13 -15.06 9.25
CA LYS A 163 13.89 -15.90 10.45
C LYS A 163 14.12 -15.16 11.78
N THR A 164 14.50 -13.90 11.73
CA THR A 164 14.77 -13.07 12.89
C THR A 164 13.57 -12.23 13.29
N GLY A 165 13.49 -11.78 14.53
CA GLY A 165 12.43 -10.94 15.07
C GLY A 165 11.05 -11.59 15.02
N SER A 166 10.03 -10.81 14.66
CA SER A 166 8.65 -11.29 14.48
C SER A 166 8.46 -12.16 13.24
N ARG A 167 9.46 -12.23 12.36
CA ARG A 167 9.44 -12.97 11.10
C ARG A 167 8.31 -12.55 10.16
N THR A 168 8.02 -11.23 10.15
CA THR A 168 6.99 -10.57 9.34
C THR A 168 7.61 -9.43 8.51
N LEU A 169 6.77 -8.61 7.87
CA LEU A 169 7.18 -7.50 7.00
C LEU A 169 8.22 -6.56 7.62
N LYS A 170 8.12 -6.23 8.92
CA LYS A 170 9.08 -5.34 9.58
C LYS A 170 10.52 -5.88 9.48
N ASP A 171 10.70 -7.17 9.73
CA ASP A 171 12.04 -7.78 9.71
C ASP A 171 12.54 -8.00 8.28
N ALA A 172 11.63 -8.23 7.33
CA ALA A 172 11.95 -8.25 5.90
C ALA A 172 12.53 -6.89 5.43
N ILE A 173 11.98 -5.77 5.88
CA ILE A 173 12.52 -4.42 5.61
C ILE A 173 13.93 -4.29 6.20
N ASN A 174 14.17 -4.76 7.43
CA ASN A 174 15.47 -4.70 8.07
C ASN A 174 16.55 -5.45 7.28
N ASP A 175 16.23 -6.65 6.77
CA ASP A 175 17.19 -7.45 6.01
C ASP A 175 17.41 -6.87 4.60
N ALA A 176 16.36 -6.35 3.95
CA ALA A 176 16.51 -5.63 2.69
C ALA A 176 17.42 -4.40 2.83
N LEU A 177 17.27 -3.61 3.90
CA LEU A 177 18.15 -2.47 4.18
C LEU A 177 19.60 -2.89 4.40
N ARG A 178 19.85 -4.02 5.11
CA ARG A 178 21.22 -4.56 5.30
C ARG A 178 21.86 -4.97 3.99
N ASP A 179 21.11 -5.67 3.13
CA ASP A 179 21.58 -6.03 1.79
C ASP A 179 21.89 -4.77 0.97
N TRP A 180 21.00 -3.78 0.99
CA TRP A 180 21.21 -2.54 0.24
C TRP A 180 22.49 -1.83 0.66
N VAL A 181 22.73 -1.67 1.97
CA VAL A 181 23.99 -1.09 2.49
C VAL A 181 25.23 -1.80 1.93
N ALA A 182 25.17 -3.12 1.79
CA ALA A 182 26.31 -3.90 1.32
C ALA A 182 26.51 -3.85 -0.20
N ASN A 183 25.49 -3.51 -0.99
CA ASN A 183 25.47 -3.67 -2.45
C ASN A 183 24.96 -2.43 -3.22
N VAL A 184 25.08 -1.23 -2.66
CA VAL A 184 24.50 0.02 -3.21
C VAL A 184 24.90 0.32 -4.65
N ASP A 185 26.11 -0.07 -5.07
CA ASP A 185 26.64 0.26 -6.40
C ASP A 185 25.83 -0.40 -7.53
N SER A 186 25.47 -1.67 -7.36
CA SER A 186 24.75 -2.46 -8.37
C SER A 186 23.27 -2.61 -8.11
N THR A 187 22.80 -2.29 -6.89
CA THR A 187 21.49 -2.66 -6.38
C THR A 187 20.64 -1.44 -6.10
N HIS A 188 19.37 -1.49 -6.55
CA HIS A 188 18.33 -0.56 -6.11
C HIS A 188 17.41 -1.25 -5.11
N TYR A 189 17.20 -0.61 -3.96
CA TYR A 189 16.15 -1.03 -3.03
C TYR A 189 14.80 -0.50 -3.50
N LEU A 190 13.97 -1.40 -3.99
CA LEU A 190 12.64 -1.11 -4.49
C LEU A 190 11.64 -1.16 -3.33
N LEU A 191 11.53 -0.06 -2.57
CA LEU A 191 10.68 0.02 -1.38
C LEU A 191 9.21 0.08 -1.76
N GLY A 192 8.39 -0.75 -1.13
CA GLY A 192 7.01 -1.03 -1.54
C GLY A 192 5.93 -0.14 -0.95
N THR A 193 6.29 0.84 -0.11
CA THR A 193 5.31 1.71 0.56
C THR A 193 5.84 3.14 0.71
N VAL A 194 4.97 4.09 1.11
CA VAL A 194 5.30 5.51 1.33
C VAL A 194 6.03 5.75 2.66
N ALA A 195 6.78 4.75 3.15
CA ALA A 195 7.62 4.82 4.34
C ALA A 195 9.11 4.92 3.94
N GLY A 196 10.00 4.83 4.91
CA GLY A 196 11.44 4.87 4.66
C GLY A 196 12.02 6.28 4.57
N PRO A 197 13.34 6.39 4.41
CA PRO A 197 14.02 7.67 4.35
C PRO A 197 13.67 8.44 3.05
N HIS A 198 13.71 9.77 3.10
CA HIS A 198 13.61 10.58 1.89
C HIS A 198 14.69 10.16 0.85
N PRO A 199 14.34 9.95 -0.46
CA PRO A 199 13.13 10.41 -1.15
C PRO A 199 11.98 9.37 -1.24
N PHE A 200 12.09 8.19 -0.63
CA PHE A 200 11.11 7.12 -0.83
C PHE A 200 9.65 7.54 -0.58
N PRO A 201 9.26 8.24 0.50
CA PRO A 201 7.87 8.60 0.70
C PRO A 201 7.27 9.39 -0.47
N VAL A 202 7.98 10.41 -0.96
CA VAL A 202 7.53 11.25 -2.07
C VAL A 202 7.57 10.49 -3.40
N MET A 203 8.63 9.75 -3.66
CA MET A 203 8.82 8.99 -4.89
C MET A 203 7.75 7.90 -5.05
N VAL A 204 7.50 7.12 -4.00
CA VAL A 204 6.47 6.09 -4.00
C VAL A 204 5.07 6.68 -4.16
N ARG A 205 4.78 7.79 -3.47
CA ARG A 205 3.54 8.56 -3.66
C ARG A 205 3.37 8.98 -5.13
N ASP A 206 4.37 9.60 -5.70
CA ASP A 206 4.29 10.16 -7.05
C ASP A 206 4.07 9.07 -8.12
N PHE A 207 4.63 7.87 -7.93
CA PHE A 207 4.35 6.74 -8.81
C PHE A 207 2.96 6.10 -8.57
N HIS A 208 2.35 6.34 -7.41
CA HIS A 208 0.98 5.89 -7.13
C HIS A 208 -0.11 6.95 -7.41
N LYS A 209 0.22 8.24 -7.50
CA LYS A 209 -0.77 9.33 -7.61
C LYS A 209 -1.66 9.22 -8.85
N ILE A 210 -1.22 8.50 -9.87
CA ILE A 210 -2.02 8.18 -11.05
C ILE A 210 -3.38 7.54 -10.69
N ILE A 211 -3.46 6.83 -9.56
CA ILE A 211 -4.71 6.25 -9.04
C ILE A 211 -5.74 7.35 -8.80
N GLY A 212 -5.34 8.37 -8.05
CA GLY A 212 -6.20 9.50 -7.69
C GLY A 212 -6.46 10.43 -8.87
N GLU A 213 -5.45 10.69 -9.72
CA GLU A 213 -5.59 11.52 -10.92
C GLU A 213 -6.65 10.97 -11.87
N GLU A 214 -6.59 9.67 -12.16
CA GLU A 214 -7.62 8.99 -12.96
C GLU A 214 -8.97 8.97 -12.23
N ALA A 215 -9.01 8.59 -10.97
CA ALA A 215 -10.24 8.44 -10.20
C ALA A 215 -11.01 9.76 -10.11
N ARG A 216 -10.30 10.88 -9.89
CA ARG A 216 -10.90 12.22 -9.83
C ARG A 216 -11.62 12.58 -11.11
N GLN A 217 -11.00 12.37 -12.26
CA GLN A 217 -11.63 12.64 -13.55
C GLN A 217 -12.80 11.69 -13.82
N GLN A 218 -12.61 10.39 -13.56
CA GLN A 218 -13.65 9.38 -13.78
C GLN A 218 -14.90 9.62 -12.92
N VAL A 219 -14.74 10.05 -11.65
CA VAL A 219 -15.88 10.40 -10.79
C VAL A 219 -16.61 11.62 -11.33
N LEU A 220 -15.89 12.67 -11.75
CA LEU A 220 -16.48 13.86 -12.35
C LEU A 220 -17.29 13.51 -13.62
N ASP A 221 -16.73 12.66 -14.48
CA ASP A 221 -17.39 12.22 -15.72
C ASP A 221 -18.65 11.39 -15.43
N LEU A 222 -18.61 10.56 -14.39
CA LEU A 222 -19.70 9.65 -14.02
C LEU A 222 -20.82 10.34 -13.24
N THR A 223 -20.51 11.33 -12.42
CA THR A 223 -21.46 11.90 -11.43
C THR A 223 -21.70 13.40 -11.57
N GLY A 224 -20.86 14.10 -12.33
CA GLY A 224 -20.91 15.55 -12.48
C GLY A 224 -20.33 16.34 -11.27
N ARG A 225 -19.87 15.67 -10.22
CA ARG A 225 -19.30 16.29 -9.02
C ARG A 225 -18.19 15.44 -8.38
N LEU A 226 -17.41 16.03 -7.48
CA LEU A 226 -16.45 15.29 -6.67
C LEU A 226 -17.18 14.39 -5.65
N PRO A 227 -16.52 13.32 -5.15
CA PRO A 227 -17.07 12.49 -4.09
C PRO A 227 -17.12 13.29 -2.78
N ASP A 228 -18.04 12.92 -1.88
CA ASP A 228 -18.10 13.47 -0.53
C ASP A 228 -16.98 12.90 0.35
N ALA A 229 -16.59 11.64 0.08
CA ALA A 229 -15.50 11.01 0.78
C ALA A 229 -14.68 10.08 -0.13
N VAL A 230 -13.37 9.98 0.15
CA VAL A 230 -12.46 8.99 -0.42
C VAL A 230 -11.95 8.11 0.71
N THR A 231 -12.03 6.79 0.51
CA THR A 231 -11.65 5.80 1.52
C THR A 231 -10.58 4.84 1.00
N ALA A 232 -9.64 4.46 1.86
CA ALA A 232 -8.60 3.48 1.55
C ALA A 232 -8.10 2.79 2.82
N CYS A 233 -7.59 1.56 2.70
CA CYS A 233 -6.90 0.90 3.81
C CYS A 233 -5.49 1.46 4.00
N VAL A 234 -4.99 1.41 5.24
CA VAL A 234 -3.68 1.96 5.61
C VAL A 234 -2.91 0.96 6.45
N GLY A 235 -1.82 0.41 5.86
CA GLY A 235 -0.70 -0.16 6.58
C GLY A 235 0.45 0.85 6.49
N GLY A 236 1.46 0.62 5.62
CA GLY A 236 2.40 1.70 5.27
C GLY A 236 1.77 2.87 4.51
N GLY A 237 0.63 2.65 3.83
CA GLY A 237 -0.27 3.69 3.31
C GLY A 237 -0.10 4.05 1.84
N SER A 238 0.63 3.29 1.01
CA SER A 238 0.91 3.69 -0.37
C SER A 238 -0.33 3.77 -1.27
N ASN A 239 -1.27 2.83 -1.13
CA ASN A 239 -2.53 2.89 -1.89
C ASN A 239 -3.39 4.09 -1.49
N ALA A 240 -3.47 4.38 -0.20
CA ALA A 240 -4.22 5.50 0.33
C ALA A 240 -3.61 6.83 -0.14
N MET A 241 -2.29 7.00 -0.04
CA MET A 241 -1.63 8.20 -0.51
C MET A 241 -1.80 8.38 -2.02
N GLY A 242 -1.73 7.29 -2.79
CA GLY A 242 -1.96 7.31 -4.24
C GLY A 242 -3.31 7.88 -4.64
N ILE A 243 -4.38 7.51 -3.92
CA ILE A 243 -5.72 8.03 -4.24
C ILE A 243 -5.99 9.39 -3.56
N PHE A 244 -5.51 9.62 -2.32
CA PHE A 244 -5.75 10.86 -1.57
C PHE A 244 -5.09 12.07 -2.22
N HIS A 245 -3.90 11.90 -2.82
CA HIS A 245 -3.10 12.97 -3.36
C HIS A 245 -3.89 13.90 -4.31
N ALA A 246 -4.73 13.34 -5.17
CA ALA A 246 -5.52 14.13 -6.13
C ALA A 246 -6.63 14.98 -5.47
N PHE A 247 -6.96 14.72 -4.20
CA PHE A 247 -8.01 15.38 -3.44
C PHE A 247 -7.50 16.20 -2.25
N LEU A 248 -6.19 16.28 -2.03
CA LEU A 248 -5.60 16.96 -0.86
C LEU A 248 -6.01 18.43 -0.76
N ASP A 249 -6.14 19.12 -1.89
CA ASP A 249 -6.50 20.54 -1.95
C ASP A 249 -8.01 20.78 -2.13
N ASP A 250 -8.85 19.73 -2.09
CA ASP A 250 -10.31 19.82 -2.17
C ASP A 250 -10.91 19.68 -0.74
N PRO A 251 -11.14 20.75 0.02
CA PRO A 251 -11.59 20.65 1.42
C PRO A 251 -13.02 20.11 1.56
N SER A 252 -13.79 20.07 0.48
CA SER A 252 -15.13 19.47 0.44
C SER A 252 -15.10 17.94 0.33
N VAL A 253 -13.94 17.34 0.03
CA VAL A 253 -13.76 15.90 -0.05
C VAL A 253 -13.10 15.40 1.22
N ALA A 254 -13.82 14.64 2.04
CA ALA A 254 -13.26 14.02 3.23
C ALA A 254 -12.36 12.83 2.87
N LEU A 255 -11.24 12.66 3.59
CA LEU A 255 -10.29 11.56 3.37
C LEU A 255 -10.26 10.64 4.59
N TYR A 256 -10.55 9.36 4.40
CA TYR A 256 -10.57 8.36 5.46
C TYR A 256 -9.61 7.23 5.18
N GLY A 257 -8.61 7.06 6.06
CA GLY A 257 -7.72 5.92 6.11
C GLY A 257 -8.22 4.90 7.14
N TYR A 258 -8.27 3.63 6.78
CA TYR A 258 -8.70 2.56 7.68
C TYR A 258 -7.52 1.66 8.02
N GLU A 259 -7.17 1.61 9.30
CA GLU A 259 -6.09 0.83 9.88
C GLU A 259 -6.58 -0.53 10.40
N ALA A 260 -5.70 -1.53 10.42
CA ALA A 260 -6.04 -2.85 10.97
C ALA A 260 -6.04 -2.82 12.51
N ALA A 261 -7.22 -2.95 13.10
CA ALA A 261 -7.38 -3.11 14.54
C ALA A 261 -7.20 -4.57 15.02
N GLY A 262 -6.93 -5.51 14.12
CA GLY A 262 -6.69 -6.91 14.46
C GLY A 262 -7.82 -7.51 15.28
N GLU A 263 -7.50 -8.07 16.45
CA GLU A 263 -8.49 -8.64 17.38
C GLU A 263 -9.27 -7.56 18.18
N GLY A 264 -9.10 -6.29 17.82
CA GLY A 264 -9.76 -5.14 18.42
C GLY A 264 -8.75 -4.08 18.88
N HIS A 265 -9.06 -2.81 18.60
CA HIS A 265 -8.15 -1.68 18.87
C HIS A 265 -7.86 -1.44 20.36
N LEU A 266 -8.58 -2.07 21.26
CA LEU A 266 -8.34 -2.04 22.72
C LEU A 266 -7.46 -3.20 23.21
N THR A 267 -7.12 -4.15 22.32
CA THR A 267 -6.20 -5.25 22.62
C THR A 267 -4.75 -4.82 22.30
N GLU A 268 -3.78 -5.67 22.62
CA GLU A 268 -2.38 -5.49 22.20
C GLU A 268 -2.12 -6.07 20.79
N ARG A 269 -3.09 -6.77 20.20
CA ARG A 269 -2.99 -7.47 18.92
C ARG A 269 -3.66 -6.66 17.82
N HIS A 270 -2.98 -5.61 17.36
CA HIS A 270 -3.44 -4.71 16.29
C HIS A 270 -2.26 -4.11 15.52
N ALA A 271 -2.54 -3.46 14.37
CA ALA A 271 -1.61 -2.66 13.58
C ALA A 271 -2.13 -1.21 13.34
N ALA A 272 -2.97 -0.71 14.23
CA ALA A 272 -3.55 0.63 14.17
C ALA A 272 -2.52 1.69 14.62
N THR A 273 -1.62 2.05 13.75
CA THR A 273 -0.41 2.81 14.05
C THR A 273 -0.68 4.29 14.35
N ILE A 274 -1.53 4.98 13.57
CA ILE A 274 -1.88 6.39 13.83
C ILE A 274 -2.79 6.47 15.05
N THR A 275 -3.78 5.57 15.12
CA THR A 275 -4.80 5.61 16.20
C THR A 275 -4.21 5.26 17.58
N ARG A 276 -3.19 4.40 17.66
CA ARG A 276 -2.66 3.83 18.91
C ARG A 276 -1.18 4.06 19.13
N GLY A 277 -0.45 4.40 18.08
CA GLY A 277 0.99 4.65 18.16
C GLY A 277 1.30 6.09 18.59
N ARG A 278 2.59 6.39 18.55
CA ARG A 278 3.13 7.73 18.84
C ARG A 278 4.32 8.04 17.93
N PRO A 279 4.70 9.33 17.76
CA PRO A 279 5.84 9.69 16.95
C PRO A 279 7.14 9.01 17.40
N GLY A 280 7.89 8.46 16.45
CA GLY A 280 9.17 7.81 16.65
C GLY A 280 9.92 7.68 15.33
N VAL A 281 11.04 6.97 15.32
CA VAL A 281 11.84 6.72 14.10
C VAL A 281 11.83 5.23 13.81
N LEU A 282 11.36 4.88 12.62
CA LEU A 282 11.33 3.50 12.13
C LEU A 282 11.77 3.47 10.66
N HIS A 283 12.62 2.50 10.28
CA HIS A 283 13.08 2.27 8.91
C HIS A 283 13.59 3.54 8.19
N GLY A 284 14.25 4.43 8.94
CA GLY A 284 14.93 5.61 8.39
C GLY A 284 14.07 6.87 8.24
N ALA A 285 12.83 6.88 8.76
CA ALA A 285 11.98 8.06 8.80
C ALA A 285 11.35 8.28 10.18
N ARG A 286 11.11 9.54 10.54
CA ARG A 286 10.24 9.87 11.68
C ARG A 286 8.79 9.82 11.22
N SER A 287 7.95 9.08 11.95
CA SER A 287 6.52 8.94 11.70
C SER A 287 5.81 8.44 12.97
N TYR A 288 4.50 8.17 12.90
CA TYR A 288 3.85 7.37 13.93
C TYR A 288 4.30 5.91 13.84
N MET A 289 4.52 5.28 15.00
CA MET A 289 4.85 3.87 15.11
C MET A 289 4.31 3.26 16.42
N LEU A 290 4.09 1.95 16.41
CA LEU A 290 3.79 1.19 17.61
C LEU A 290 5.09 0.97 18.39
N GLN A 291 5.17 1.52 19.59
CA GLN A 291 6.35 1.44 20.45
C GLN A 291 5.96 1.44 21.93
N ASP A 292 6.77 0.77 22.73
CA ASP A 292 6.67 0.77 24.19
C ASP A 292 7.23 2.06 24.82
N ASP A 293 7.24 2.13 26.14
CA ASP A 293 7.72 3.32 26.86
C ASP A 293 9.23 3.53 26.77
N ASP A 294 9.98 2.49 26.43
CA ASP A 294 11.42 2.55 26.16
C ASP A 294 11.75 2.86 24.70
N GLY A 295 10.73 3.05 23.85
CA GLY A 295 10.87 3.35 22.43
C GLY A 295 11.16 2.15 21.53
N GLN A 296 11.01 0.92 22.07
CA GLN A 296 11.16 -0.30 21.28
C GLN A 296 9.88 -0.56 20.47
N THR A 297 10.05 -1.05 19.25
CA THR A 297 8.91 -1.39 18.39
C THR A 297 8.12 -2.54 18.98
N ILE A 298 6.80 -2.35 19.15
CA ILE A 298 5.86 -3.41 19.52
C ILE A 298 5.48 -4.19 18.26
N GLU A 299 5.32 -5.50 18.39
CA GLU A 299 4.84 -6.36 17.30
C GLU A 299 3.42 -5.97 16.92
N SER A 300 3.20 -5.77 15.62
CA SER A 300 1.87 -5.57 15.05
C SER A 300 1.16 -6.89 14.80
N HIS A 301 -0.15 -6.84 14.64
CA HIS A 301 -0.96 -7.98 14.27
C HIS A 301 -2.13 -7.56 13.37
N SER A 302 -2.35 -8.32 12.30
CA SER A 302 -3.51 -8.23 11.42
C SER A 302 -3.73 -9.58 10.72
N ILE A 303 -4.99 -9.94 10.49
CA ILE A 303 -5.35 -11.04 9.59
C ILE A 303 -4.86 -10.77 8.15
N SER A 304 -4.69 -9.49 7.80
CA SER A 304 -4.12 -9.04 6.53
C SER A 304 -2.62 -8.86 6.65
N ALA A 305 -1.83 -9.73 6.01
CA ALA A 305 -0.37 -9.61 6.00
C ALA A 305 0.15 -8.29 5.41
N GLY A 306 -0.61 -7.65 4.51
CA GLY A 306 -0.22 -6.36 3.92
C GLY A 306 -0.46 -5.15 4.83
N LEU A 307 -1.23 -5.30 5.91
CA LEU A 307 -1.47 -4.27 6.92
C LEU A 307 -0.73 -4.56 8.23
N ASP A 308 -0.08 -5.71 8.36
CA ASP A 308 0.69 -6.13 9.54
C ASP A 308 2.05 -5.41 9.57
N TYR A 309 2.00 -4.11 9.93
CA TYR A 309 3.16 -3.23 9.96
C TYR A 309 3.03 -2.21 11.10
N PRO A 310 4.06 -2.08 11.98
CA PRO A 310 4.00 -1.22 13.15
C PRO A 310 4.36 0.25 12.88
N GLY A 311 4.27 0.70 11.65
CA GLY A 311 4.59 2.05 11.22
C GLY A 311 3.65 2.54 10.11
N VAL A 312 3.78 3.81 9.75
CA VAL A 312 3.00 4.44 8.67
C VAL A 312 3.86 5.47 7.92
N GLY A 313 3.48 5.79 6.70
CA GLY A 313 4.15 6.84 5.93
C GLY A 313 4.11 8.21 6.62
N PRO A 314 5.20 9.00 6.58
CA PRO A 314 5.28 10.29 7.27
C PRO A 314 4.26 11.31 6.77
N GLU A 315 3.88 11.28 5.50
CA GLU A 315 2.84 12.16 4.96
C GLU A 315 1.46 11.85 5.58
N HIS A 316 1.14 10.58 5.85
CA HIS A 316 -0.08 10.21 6.58
C HIS A 316 -0.07 10.76 8.02
N ALA A 317 1.06 10.66 8.73
CA ALA A 317 1.22 11.23 10.05
C ALA A 317 0.95 12.75 10.06
N TRP A 318 1.52 13.45 9.10
CA TRP A 318 1.30 14.88 8.93
C TRP A 318 -0.15 15.23 8.58
N LEU A 319 -0.77 14.51 7.64
CA LEU A 319 -2.17 14.75 7.25
C LEU A 319 -3.15 14.51 8.40
N ASN A 320 -2.85 13.54 9.28
CA ASN A 320 -3.59 13.34 10.52
C ASN A 320 -3.47 14.55 11.45
N ASP A 321 -2.26 15.01 11.72
CA ASP A 321 -2.00 16.08 12.69
C ASP A 321 -2.58 17.42 12.27
N ILE A 322 -2.58 17.72 10.96
CA ILE A 322 -3.22 18.94 10.44
C ILE A 322 -4.73 18.79 10.24
N GLY A 323 -5.31 17.61 10.54
CA GLY A 323 -6.74 17.33 10.39
C GLY A 323 -7.24 17.25 8.94
N ARG A 324 -6.34 16.98 7.96
CA ARG A 324 -6.74 16.84 6.56
C ARG A 324 -7.30 15.46 6.23
N ALA A 325 -6.79 14.43 6.87
CA ALA A 325 -7.28 13.07 6.75
C ALA A 325 -7.59 12.50 8.13
N SER A 326 -8.60 11.64 8.22
CA SER A 326 -9.01 10.93 9.43
C SER A 326 -8.63 9.46 9.32
N TYR A 327 -8.11 8.88 10.41
CA TYR A 327 -7.72 7.48 10.45
C TYR A 327 -8.53 6.75 11.52
N LEU A 328 -9.11 5.61 11.14
CA LEU A 328 -10.03 4.86 11.99
C LEU A 328 -9.65 3.37 12.00
N PRO A 329 -9.75 2.70 13.15
CA PRO A 329 -9.44 1.29 13.29
C PRO A 329 -10.60 0.42 12.80
N ILE A 330 -10.28 -0.68 12.09
CA ILE A 330 -11.21 -1.73 11.65
C ILE A 330 -10.68 -3.07 12.14
N SER A 331 -11.52 -3.83 12.83
CA SER A 331 -11.19 -5.18 13.30
C SER A 331 -11.17 -6.21 12.17
N ASP A 332 -10.50 -7.34 12.43
CA ASP A 332 -10.44 -8.47 11.52
C ASP A 332 -11.85 -8.97 11.16
N ASP A 333 -12.76 -9.06 12.14
CA ASP A 333 -14.16 -9.51 11.92
C ASP A 333 -14.93 -8.54 11.03
N GLU A 334 -14.80 -7.23 11.22
CA GLU A 334 -15.44 -6.22 10.37
C GLU A 334 -14.91 -6.28 8.93
N ALA A 335 -13.60 -6.43 8.76
CA ALA A 335 -12.98 -6.58 7.45
C ALA A 335 -13.47 -7.84 6.74
N MET A 336 -13.46 -8.99 7.43
CA MET A 336 -13.92 -10.26 6.86
C MET A 336 -15.42 -10.24 6.54
N HIS A 337 -16.25 -9.58 7.37
CA HIS A 337 -17.65 -9.36 7.05
C HIS A 337 -17.84 -8.58 5.75
N ALA A 338 -17.12 -7.46 5.59
CA ALA A 338 -17.20 -6.60 4.40
C ALA A 338 -16.68 -7.32 3.14
N LEU A 339 -15.62 -8.13 3.26
CA LEU A 339 -15.12 -8.99 2.19
C LEU A 339 -16.22 -9.92 1.69
N ARG A 340 -16.84 -10.67 2.60
CA ARG A 340 -17.93 -11.60 2.25
C ARG A 340 -19.13 -10.89 1.66
N LEU A 341 -19.45 -9.70 2.18
CA LEU A 341 -20.56 -8.90 1.69
C LEU A 341 -20.32 -8.48 0.23
N LEU A 342 -19.18 -7.83 -0.08
CA LEU A 342 -18.86 -7.42 -1.45
C LEU A 342 -18.85 -8.62 -2.41
N SER A 343 -18.26 -9.74 -1.97
CA SER A 343 -18.22 -10.95 -2.78
C SER A 343 -19.60 -11.48 -3.14
N ARG A 344 -20.56 -11.42 -2.21
CA ARG A 344 -21.93 -11.93 -2.41
C ARG A 344 -22.84 -10.94 -3.12
N THR A 345 -22.60 -9.65 -2.97
CA THR A 345 -23.46 -8.62 -3.57
C THR A 345 -22.98 -8.26 -4.98
N GLU A 346 -21.69 -8.09 -5.19
CA GLU A 346 -21.13 -7.58 -6.45
C GLU A 346 -20.31 -8.62 -7.24
N GLY A 347 -20.07 -9.82 -6.69
CA GLY A 347 -19.25 -10.85 -7.33
C GLY A 347 -17.77 -10.45 -7.40
N ILE A 348 -17.31 -9.55 -6.52
CA ILE A 348 -15.94 -9.08 -6.44
C ILE A 348 -15.31 -9.61 -5.17
N ILE A 349 -14.22 -10.36 -5.28
CA ILE A 349 -13.45 -10.88 -4.13
C ILE A 349 -12.28 -9.92 -3.88
N PRO A 350 -12.38 -9.01 -2.90
CA PRO A 350 -11.31 -8.07 -2.59
C PRO A 350 -10.21 -8.75 -1.79
N ALA A 351 -9.00 -8.20 -1.84
CA ALA A 351 -7.96 -8.52 -0.87
C ALA A 351 -8.42 -8.15 0.56
N ILE A 352 -7.95 -8.89 1.58
CA ILE A 352 -8.29 -8.61 2.99
C ILE A 352 -7.87 -7.18 3.37
N GLU A 353 -6.76 -6.68 2.81
CA GLU A 353 -6.35 -5.27 2.94
C GLU A 353 -7.49 -4.32 2.55
N SER A 354 -8.01 -4.48 1.34
CA SER A 354 -9.08 -3.63 0.78
C SER A 354 -10.38 -3.75 1.56
N ALA A 355 -10.62 -4.91 2.17
CA ALA A 355 -11.81 -5.17 2.97
C ALA A 355 -11.92 -4.25 4.19
N HIS A 356 -10.79 -3.78 4.76
CA HIS A 356 -10.79 -2.77 5.82
C HIS A 356 -11.41 -1.45 5.35
N ALA A 357 -11.06 -0.98 4.15
CA ALA A 357 -11.69 0.21 3.58
C ALA A 357 -13.18 0.02 3.30
N LEU A 358 -13.57 -1.17 2.84
CA LEU A 358 -14.97 -1.52 2.61
C LEU A 358 -15.77 -1.55 3.92
N ALA A 359 -15.22 -2.11 4.99
CA ALA A 359 -15.86 -2.13 6.31
C ALA A 359 -16.11 -0.72 6.85
N GLY A 360 -15.10 0.13 6.79
CA GLY A 360 -15.25 1.55 7.16
C GLY A 360 -16.27 2.28 6.28
N THR A 361 -16.33 1.96 5.00
CA THR A 361 -17.31 2.54 4.07
C THR A 361 -18.76 2.18 4.45
N LEU A 362 -19.02 0.99 4.99
CA LEU A 362 -20.36 0.61 5.47
C LEU A 362 -20.85 1.50 6.61
N THR A 363 -19.97 1.87 7.52
CA THR A 363 -20.28 2.77 8.64
C THR A 363 -20.42 4.21 8.14
N LEU A 364 -19.43 4.69 7.39
CA LEU A 364 -19.40 6.06 6.86
C LEU A 364 -20.61 6.37 5.97
N GLY A 365 -21.03 5.40 5.13
CA GLY A 365 -22.19 5.58 4.26
C GLY A 365 -23.49 5.80 5.02
N LYS A 366 -23.67 5.10 6.15
CA LYS A 366 -24.83 5.30 7.05
C LYS A 366 -24.82 6.69 7.69
N GLU A 367 -23.63 7.21 8.00
CA GLU A 367 -23.46 8.54 8.59
C GLU A 367 -23.72 9.66 7.57
N LEU A 368 -23.22 9.50 6.34
CA LEU A 368 -23.35 10.49 5.26
C LEU A 368 -24.73 10.46 4.59
N GLY A 369 -25.39 9.31 4.54
CA GLY A 369 -26.71 9.14 3.96
C GLY A 369 -26.74 8.94 2.44
N PRO A 370 -27.95 8.77 1.87
CA PRO A 370 -28.14 8.25 0.50
C PRO A 370 -27.77 9.22 -0.62
N ASP A 371 -27.64 10.51 -0.34
CA ASP A 371 -27.26 11.52 -1.36
C ASP A 371 -25.74 11.65 -1.51
N SER A 372 -24.97 10.93 -0.71
CA SER A 372 -23.51 10.98 -0.70
C SER A 372 -22.88 10.04 -1.71
N ILE A 373 -21.67 10.40 -2.18
CA ILE A 373 -20.82 9.58 -3.03
C ILE A 373 -19.55 9.25 -2.26
N ILE A 374 -19.26 7.96 -2.11
CA ILE A 374 -18.04 7.47 -1.48
C ILE A 374 -17.20 6.74 -2.53
N LEU A 375 -15.97 7.20 -2.71
CA LEU A 375 -14.99 6.58 -3.59
C LEU A 375 -14.04 5.71 -2.76
N VAL A 376 -14.06 4.41 -3.00
CA VAL A 376 -13.22 3.42 -2.31
C VAL A 376 -12.06 3.00 -3.21
N ASN A 377 -10.83 3.01 -2.71
CA ASN A 377 -9.71 2.40 -3.43
C ASN A 377 -9.69 0.89 -3.19
N LEU A 378 -10.14 0.11 -4.16
CA LEU A 378 -10.04 -1.36 -4.13
C LEU A 378 -8.63 -1.77 -4.54
N SER A 379 -7.73 -1.76 -3.58
CA SER A 379 -6.28 -1.76 -3.78
C SER A 379 -5.70 -3.07 -4.31
N GLY A 380 -6.40 -4.20 -4.13
CA GLY A 380 -5.95 -5.50 -4.60
C GLY A 380 -7.04 -6.57 -4.59
N ARG A 381 -6.81 -7.66 -5.32
CA ARG A 381 -7.71 -8.80 -5.42
C ARG A 381 -7.42 -9.87 -4.36
N GLY A 382 -8.46 -10.61 -3.97
CA GLY A 382 -8.44 -11.58 -2.89
C GLY A 382 -7.96 -12.99 -3.24
N ASP A 383 -7.60 -13.28 -4.49
CA ASP A 383 -7.15 -14.63 -4.87
C ASP A 383 -5.99 -15.17 -4.02
N LYS A 384 -5.10 -14.27 -3.58
CA LYS A 384 -3.97 -14.60 -2.71
C LYS A 384 -4.40 -14.99 -1.29
N ASP A 385 -5.58 -14.56 -0.87
CA ASP A 385 -6.07 -14.70 0.51
C ASP A 385 -7.05 -15.85 0.68
N MET A 386 -7.32 -16.62 -0.40
CA MET A 386 -8.36 -17.65 -0.38
C MET A 386 -8.14 -18.75 0.65
N GLU A 387 -6.90 -19.05 1.03
CA GLU A 387 -6.62 -19.99 2.12
C GLU A 387 -7.08 -19.44 3.48
N THR A 388 -6.73 -18.19 3.80
CA THR A 388 -7.16 -17.48 5.02
C THR A 388 -8.69 -17.31 5.03
N VAL A 389 -9.26 -16.84 3.92
CA VAL A 389 -10.72 -16.63 3.76
C VAL A 389 -11.46 -17.95 3.87
N GLY A 390 -10.96 -19.00 3.23
CA GLY A 390 -11.57 -20.33 3.26
C GLY A 390 -11.55 -20.96 4.67
N SER A 391 -10.45 -20.77 5.40
CA SER A 391 -10.33 -21.22 6.79
C SER A 391 -11.24 -20.42 7.73
N TYR A 392 -11.27 -19.08 7.58
CA TYR A 392 -12.09 -18.21 8.42
C TYR A 392 -13.61 -18.49 8.28
N PHE A 393 -14.07 -18.72 7.06
CA PHE A 393 -15.50 -18.98 6.78
C PHE A 393 -15.87 -20.47 6.69
N GLU A 394 -14.91 -21.37 6.97
CA GLU A 394 -15.13 -22.84 6.88
C GLU A 394 -15.62 -23.29 5.50
N LEU A 395 -15.03 -22.72 4.41
CA LEU A 395 -15.45 -22.99 3.03
C LEU A 395 -14.85 -24.27 2.45
N PHE A 396 -13.82 -24.84 3.08
CA PHE A 396 -13.20 -26.10 2.63
C PHE A 396 -13.89 -27.28 3.31
N ASP A 397 -14.34 -28.25 2.50
CA ASP A 397 -14.88 -29.50 3.03
C ASP A 397 -13.81 -30.23 3.84
N ARG A 398 -14.02 -30.45 5.13
CA ARG A 398 -13.09 -31.16 6.02
C ARG A 398 -12.99 -32.67 5.72
N GLU A 399 -13.79 -33.20 4.78
CA GLU A 399 -13.87 -34.65 4.50
C GLU A 399 -12.92 -35.15 3.40
N ASN A 400 -12.12 -34.29 2.75
CA ASN A 400 -11.14 -34.70 1.75
C ASN A 400 -9.83 -33.89 1.87
N PRO A 401 -8.88 -34.31 2.73
CA PRO A 401 -7.53 -33.80 2.65
C PRO A 401 -6.90 -34.34 1.36
N ALA A 402 -6.66 -33.43 0.39
CA ALA A 402 -5.95 -33.74 -0.85
C ALA A 402 -4.45 -34.08 -0.58
#